data_766f535705316b72b783571f5d67c894
#
_entry.id   766f535705316b72b783571f5d67c894
#
_cell.length_a   1.000
_cell.length_b   1.000
_cell.length_c   1.000
_cell.angle_alpha   90.00
_cell.angle_beta   90.00
_cell.angle_gamma   90.00
#
_symmetry.space_group_name_H-M   'P 1'
#
loop_
_entity.id
_entity.type
_entity.pdbx_description
1 polymer ?
#
loop_
_entity_poly.entity_id
_entity_poly.type
_entity_poly.pdbx_seq_one_letter_code
_entity_poly.pdbx_strand_id
1 'polypeptide(L)'
;MRVGIVGGTFDPIHVGHVVVAANVHAALGLDETRVVVAGNPYQKDPPVAPGEERFAAVQAAIEDLGIAGIVADDSEIRRPGPTYTIDTVEQIDGEVFLAIGNDAANNLSTWHRVDELRRLVTLALVRRPGAPSVELPGWTVSPVDIPMLDVSSSMVRERLAAGLPVDGLVPPAAMRVVHKYGRYAGTR
;
A
#
# COMPACT_ATOMS: atom_id res chain seq x y z
N MET A 1 20.70 -6.53 -0.10
CA MET A 1 19.28 -6.99 -0.13
C MET A 1 18.48 -5.96 -0.92
N ARG A 2 17.54 -6.40 -1.77
CA ARG A 2 16.66 -5.55 -2.57
C ARG A 2 15.28 -5.57 -1.93
N VAL A 3 14.84 -4.44 -1.39
CA VAL A 3 13.62 -4.34 -0.58
C VAL A 3 12.59 -3.44 -1.26
N GLY A 4 11.39 -3.97 -1.48
CA GLY A 4 10.25 -3.20 -1.93
C GLY A 4 9.44 -2.63 -0.77
N ILE A 5 8.94 -1.42 -0.92
CA ILE A 5 7.95 -0.82 -0.02
C ILE A 5 6.66 -0.60 -0.80
N VAL A 6 5.59 -1.22 -0.35
CA VAL A 6 4.22 -0.97 -0.81
C VAL A 6 3.47 -0.33 0.35
N GLY A 7 3.53 0.99 0.43
CA GLY A 7 2.89 1.77 1.49
C GLY A 7 1.42 2.07 1.20
N GLY A 8 0.60 2.07 2.23
CA GLY A 8 -0.80 2.43 2.08
C GLY A 8 -1.57 2.57 3.39
N THR A 9 -2.72 3.22 3.31
CA THR A 9 -3.64 3.30 4.45
C THR A 9 -4.33 1.96 4.68
N PHE A 10 -4.67 1.22 3.61
CA PHE A 10 -5.34 -0.09 3.63
C PHE A 10 -6.61 -0.10 4.50
N ASP A 11 -7.56 0.74 4.15
CA ASP A 11 -8.77 1.01 4.93
C ASP A 11 -10.08 0.65 4.18
N PRO A 12 -10.36 -0.65 3.92
CA PRO A 12 -9.51 -1.83 4.13
C PRO A 12 -8.56 -2.16 2.96
N ILE A 13 -7.68 -3.13 3.16
CA ILE A 13 -6.94 -3.76 2.07
C ILE A 13 -7.89 -4.41 1.06
N HIS A 14 -7.52 -4.40 -0.22
CA HIS A 14 -8.29 -5.03 -1.31
C HIS A 14 -7.37 -5.71 -2.33
N VAL A 15 -7.96 -6.48 -3.26
CA VAL A 15 -7.19 -7.27 -4.24
C VAL A 15 -6.23 -6.44 -5.08
N GLY A 16 -6.57 -5.17 -5.37
CA GLY A 16 -5.66 -4.26 -6.09
C GLY A 16 -4.34 -4.04 -5.36
N HIS A 17 -4.34 -3.93 -4.04
CA HIS A 17 -3.12 -3.80 -3.25
C HIS A 17 -2.28 -5.09 -3.28
N VAL A 18 -2.93 -6.25 -3.19
CA VAL A 18 -2.26 -7.55 -3.26
C VAL A 18 -1.60 -7.76 -4.62
N VAL A 19 -2.30 -7.39 -5.70
CA VAL A 19 -1.75 -7.45 -7.07
C VAL A 19 -0.55 -6.53 -7.23
N VAL A 20 -0.59 -5.31 -6.66
CA VAL A 20 0.58 -4.41 -6.66
C VAL A 20 1.76 -5.05 -5.95
N ALA A 21 1.58 -5.57 -4.73
CA ALA A 21 2.66 -6.18 -3.96
C ALA A 21 3.29 -7.37 -4.69
N ALA A 22 2.47 -8.27 -5.23
CA ALA A 22 2.93 -9.44 -5.97
C ALA A 22 3.70 -9.08 -7.26
N ASN A 23 3.18 -8.11 -8.03
CA ASN A 23 3.82 -7.73 -9.29
C ASN A 23 5.11 -6.92 -9.07
N VAL A 24 5.15 -6.03 -8.10
CA VAL A 24 6.37 -5.29 -7.74
C VAL A 24 7.45 -6.26 -7.27
N HIS A 25 7.10 -7.21 -6.39
CA HIS A 25 8.03 -8.24 -5.92
C HIS A 25 8.64 -9.04 -7.08
N ALA A 26 7.79 -9.59 -7.95
CA ALA A 26 8.20 -10.45 -9.04
C ALA A 26 8.94 -9.69 -10.15
N ALA A 27 8.42 -8.56 -10.60
CA ALA A 27 8.97 -7.82 -11.74
C ALA A 27 10.36 -7.22 -11.45
N LEU A 28 10.61 -6.86 -10.20
CA LEU A 28 11.88 -6.27 -9.80
C LEU A 28 12.84 -7.30 -9.18
N GLY A 29 12.43 -8.56 -9.02
CA GLY A 29 13.25 -9.62 -8.42
C GLY A 29 13.72 -9.23 -7.02
N LEU A 30 12.75 -8.81 -6.16
CA LEU A 30 13.06 -8.34 -4.82
C LEU A 30 13.31 -9.51 -3.86
N ASP A 31 14.21 -9.33 -2.90
CA ASP A 31 14.43 -10.29 -1.83
C ASP A 31 13.29 -10.23 -0.81
N GLU A 32 12.78 -9.01 -0.54
CA GLU A 32 11.67 -8.77 0.37
C GLU A 32 10.77 -7.65 -0.17
N THR A 33 9.47 -7.75 0.06
CA THR A 33 8.49 -6.68 -0.19
C THR A 33 7.68 -6.46 1.06
N ARG A 34 7.80 -5.27 1.65
CA ARG A 34 7.06 -4.86 2.84
C ARG A 34 5.78 -4.14 2.44
N VAL A 35 4.64 -4.68 2.86
CA VAL A 35 3.34 -4.01 2.77
C VAL A 35 3.15 -3.20 4.05
N VAL A 36 3.56 -1.93 3.98
CA VAL A 36 3.68 -1.05 5.14
C VAL A 36 2.37 -0.32 5.40
N VAL A 37 1.78 -0.57 6.56
CA VAL A 37 0.49 0.05 6.94
C VAL A 37 0.73 1.42 7.58
N ALA A 38 0.25 2.47 6.94
CA ALA A 38 0.40 3.84 7.44
C ALA A 38 -0.25 4.01 8.83
N GLY A 39 0.51 4.52 9.79
CA GLY A 39 0.05 4.79 11.15
C GLY A 39 -0.87 6.00 11.18
N ASN A 40 -0.31 7.17 10.94
CA ASN A 40 -1.02 8.45 10.89
C ASN A 40 -0.76 9.16 9.55
N PRO A 41 -1.52 8.82 8.48
CA PRO A 41 -1.32 9.41 7.15
C PRO A 41 -1.69 10.90 7.17
N TYR A 42 -0.72 11.77 6.82
CA TYR A 42 -0.91 13.23 6.90
C TYR A 42 -1.48 13.85 5.60
N GLN A 43 -1.49 13.09 4.50
CA GLN A 43 -1.98 13.57 3.18
C GLN A 43 -3.38 13.05 2.82
N LYS A 44 -4.05 12.39 3.73
CA LYS A 44 -5.38 11.80 3.53
C LYS A 44 -6.26 12.06 4.74
N ASP A 45 -7.56 11.94 4.55
CA ASP A 45 -8.50 11.93 5.66
C ASP A 45 -8.16 10.81 6.65
N PRO A 46 -8.47 11.01 7.95
CA PRO A 46 -8.26 9.99 8.96
C PRO A 46 -8.91 8.66 8.57
N PRO A 47 -8.22 7.53 8.74
CA PRO A 47 -8.79 6.22 8.44
C PRO A 47 -10.02 5.92 9.31
N VAL A 48 -10.98 5.15 8.77
CA VAL A 48 -12.15 4.68 9.51
C VAL A 48 -11.75 3.65 10.56
N ALA A 49 -10.84 2.73 10.20
CA ALA A 49 -10.36 1.70 11.12
C ALA A 49 -9.03 2.10 11.77
N PRO A 50 -8.83 1.79 13.06
CA PRO A 50 -7.54 1.94 13.75
C PRO A 50 -6.40 1.20 13.03
N GLY A 51 -5.15 1.65 13.26
CA GLY A 51 -3.97 1.08 12.63
C GLY A 51 -3.82 -0.42 12.82
N GLU A 52 -3.99 -0.89 14.04
CA GLU A 52 -3.87 -2.30 14.42
C GLU A 52 -4.91 -3.19 13.71
N GLU A 53 -6.14 -2.70 13.54
CA GLU A 53 -7.20 -3.43 12.84
C GLU A 53 -6.91 -3.52 11.33
N ARG A 54 -6.38 -2.43 10.75
CA ARG A 54 -5.95 -2.38 9.34
C ARG A 54 -4.75 -3.31 9.12
N PHE A 55 -3.79 -3.29 10.03
CA PHE A 55 -2.63 -4.19 9.99
C PHE A 55 -3.04 -5.66 10.08
N ALA A 56 -3.94 -6.02 10.99
CA ALA A 56 -4.43 -7.38 11.10
C ALA A 56 -5.09 -7.88 9.80
N ALA A 57 -5.82 -7.01 9.09
CA ALA A 57 -6.40 -7.35 7.79
C ALA A 57 -5.33 -7.49 6.70
N VAL A 58 -4.32 -6.62 6.68
CA VAL A 58 -3.17 -6.71 5.76
C VAL A 58 -2.40 -7.99 6.01
N GLN A 59 -2.05 -8.28 7.27
CA GLN A 59 -1.33 -9.48 7.65
C GLN A 59 -2.06 -10.75 7.17
N ALA A 60 -3.37 -10.85 7.45
CA ALA A 60 -4.16 -11.98 7.01
C ALA A 60 -4.20 -12.13 5.47
N ALA A 61 -4.27 -11.02 4.74
CA ALA A 61 -4.25 -11.03 3.26
C ALA A 61 -2.91 -11.50 2.71
N ILE A 62 -1.80 -11.08 3.30
CA ILE A 62 -0.43 -11.42 2.84
C ILE A 62 -0.08 -12.86 3.20
N GLU A 63 -0.47 -13.33 4.38
CA GLU A 63 -0.32 -14.74 4.77
C GLU A 63 -1.12 -15.67 3.82
N ASP A 64 -2.36 -15.30 3.49
CA ASP A 64 -3.22 -16.07 2.55
C ASP A 64 -2.67 -16.05 1.11
N LEU A 65 -1.98 -14.97 0.70
CA LEU A 65 -1.30 -14.88 -0.59
C LEU A 65 -0.17 -15.91 -0.72
N GLY A 66 0.54 -16.21 0.35
CA GLY A 66 1.54 -17.27 0.43
C GLY A 66 2.79 -17.08 -0.44
N ILE A 67 3.08 -15.87 -0.92
CA ILE A 67 4.30 -15.57 -1.68
C ILE A 67 5.45 -15.31 -0.71
N ALA A 68 6.50 -16.15 -0.80
CA ALA A 68 7.70 -15.97 0.00
C ALA A 68 8.35 -14.61 -0.27
N GLY A 69 8.81 -13.94 0.77
CA GLY A 69 9.43 -12.61 0.68
C GLY A 69 8.44 -11.44 0.69
N ILE A 70 7.13 -11.65 0.65
CA ILE A 70 6.15 -10.58 0.87
C ILE A 70 5.67 -10.63 2.31
N VAL A 71 5.82 -9.53 3.05
CA VAL A 71 5.49 -9.45 4.47
C VAL A 71 4.65 -8.20 4.79
N ALA A 72 3.77 -8.31 5.77
CA ALA A 72 3.08 -7.16 6.34
C ALA A 72 4.00 -6.45 7.34
N ASP A 73 3.98 -5.12 7.34
CA ASP A 73 4.85 -4.28 8.19
C ASP A 73 4.02 -3.24 8.94
N ASP A 74 4.13 -3.23 10.27
CA ASP A 74 3.44 -2.33 11.19
C ASP A 74 4.36 -1.23 11.78
N SER A 75 5.56 -1.08 11.26
CA SER A 75 6.57 -0.14 11.77
C SER A 75 6.07 1.30 11.89
N GLU A 76 5.26 1.74 10.92
CA GLU A 76 4.66 3.07 10.91
C GLU A 76 3.54 3.23 11.94
N ILE A 77 2.82 2.15 12.28
CA ILE A 77 1.80 2.16 13.34
C ILE A 77 2.45 2.31 14.71
N ARG A 78 3.58 1.65 14.93
CA ARG A 78 4.32 1.70 16.20
C ARG A 78 5.06 3.02 16.42
N ARG A 79 5.30 3.78 15.36
CA ARG A 79 5.99 5.06 15.44
C ARG A 79 4.99 6.18 15.78
N PRO A 80 5.24 6.98 16.84
CA PRO A 80 4.39 8.12 17.18
C PRO A 80 4.54 9.26 16.17
N GLY A 81 3.47 10.03 15.98
CA GLY A 81 3.47 11.21 15.11
C GLY A 81 3.03 10.95 13.68
N PRO A 82 3.22 11.93 12.78
CA PRO A 82 2.91 11.79 11.36
C PRO A 82 3.75 10.70 10.71
N THR A 83 3.16 9.99 9.76
CA THR A 83 3.83 8.93 9.01
C THR A 83 4.54 9.52 7.79
N TYR A 84 5.86 9.57 7.81
CA TYR A 84 6.68 9.99 6.68
C TYR A 84 7.42 8.81 6.06
N THR A 85 7.32 8.65 4.76
CA THR A 85 7.96 7.55 4.01
C THR A 85 9.47 7.51 4.20
N ILE A 86 10.12 8.67 4.28
CA ILE A 86 11.56 8.74 4.46
C ILE A 86 12.02 8.09 5.77
N ASP A 87 11.29 8.29 6.87
CA ASP A 87 11.63 7.69 8.16
C ASP A 87 11.54 6.15 8.15
N THR A 88 10.71 5.61 7.25
CA THR A 88 10.59 4.16 7.03
C THR A 88 11.74 3.66 6.16
N VAL A 89 12.08 4.39 5.10
CA VAL A 89 13.19 4.07 4.21
C VAL A 89 14.53 4.07 4.95
N GLU A 90 14.78 5.05 5.82
CA GLU A 90 16.03 5.16 6.59
C GLU A 90 16.27 3.99 7.57
N GLN A 91 15.26 3.17 7.84
CA GLN A 91 15.37 1.98 8.70
C GLN A 91 15.68 0.68 7.92
N ILE A 92 15.84 0.79 6.59
CA ILE A 92 16.05 -0.38 5.73
C ILE A 92 17.48 -0.43 5.24
N ASP A 93 18.18 -1.51 5.58
CA ASP A 93 19.51 -1.79 5.04
C ASP A 93 19.42 -2.46 3.67
N GLY A 94 19.81 -1.75 2.61
CA GLY A 94 19.82 -2.29 1.25
C GLY A 94 19.34 -1.32 0.17
N GLU A 95 19.10 -1.85 -1.02
CA GLU A 95 18.55 -1.13 -2.14
C GLU A 95 17.02 -1.08 -2.01
N VAL A 96 16.46 0.12 -1.90
CA VAL A 96 15.03 0.31 -1.63
C VAL A 96 14.27 0.68 -2.90
N PHE A 97 13.19 -0.03 -3.17
CA PHE A 97 12.22 0.22 -4.24
C PHE A 97 10.90 0.68 -3.65
N LEU A 98 10.55 1.93 -3.88
CA LEU A 98 9.31 2.51 -3.37
C LEU A 98 8.20 2.42 -4.43
N ALA A 99 7.21 1.58 -4.19
CA ALA A 99 6.06 1.41 -5.09
C ALA A 99 5.09 2.60 -4.97
N ILE A 100 4.86 3.28 -6.09
CA ILE A 100 3.91 4.39 -6.18
C ILE A 100 3.07 4.29 -7.46
N GLY A 101 1.81 4.66 -7.36
CA GLY A 101 0.95 4.88 -8.53
C GLY A 101 1.02 6.33 -9.03
N ASN A 102 0.39 6.62 -10.17
CA ASN A 102 0.41 7.94 -10.81
C ASN A 102 -0.05 9.07 -9.88
N ASP A 103 -1.06 8.86 -9.04
CA ASP A 103 -1.58 9.91 -8.15
C ASP A 103 -0.53 10.31 -7.11
N ALA A 104 0.16 9.33 -6.52
CA ALA A 104 1.24 9.58 -5.58
C ALA A 104 2.46 10.22 -6.28
N ALA A 105 2.77 9.78 -7.51
CA ALA A 105 3.84 10.32 -8.33
C ALA A 105 3.63 11.81 -8.64
N ASN A 106 2.42 12.22 -8.98
CA ASN A 106 2.07 13.62 -9.23
C ASN A 106 2.19 14.51 -7.98
N ASN A 107 2.12 13.93 -6.79
CA ASN A 107 2.19 14.65 -5.52
C ASN A 107 3.55 14.51 -4.79
N LEU A 108 4.54 13.85 -5.40
CA LEU A 108 5.85 13.58 -4.76
C LEU A 108 6.54 14.85 -4.23
N SER A 109 6.42 15.97 -4.94
CA SER A 109 7.03 17.24 -4.53
C SER A 109 6.55 17.76 -3.17
N THR A 110 5.41 17.28 -2.68
CA THR A 110 4.83 17.66 -1.38
C THR A 110 5.28 16.77 -0.22
N TRP A 111 6.07 15.71 -0.54
CA TRP A 111 6.46 14.75 0.48
C TRP A 111 7.56 15.30 1.39
N HIS A 112 7.51 14.89 2.65
CA HIS A 112 8.49 15.32 3.65
C HIS A 112 9.89 14.86 3.28
N ARG A 113 10.87 15.77 3.30
CA ARG A 113 12.28 15.53 2.97
C ARG A 113 12.46 14.85 1.57
N VAL A 114 11.69 15.28 0.58
CA VAL A 114 11.61 14.66 -0.74
C VAL A 114 12.97 14.56 -1.45
N ASP A 115 13.84 15.56 -1.30
CA ASP A 115 15.17 15.57 -1.93
C ASP A 115 16.13 14.54 -1.32
N GLU A 116 15.95 14.20 -0.05
CA GLU A 116 16.67 13.13 0.61
C GLU A 116 16.09 11.78 0.20
N LEU A 117 14.76 11.63 0.21
CA LEU A 117 14.07 10.41 -0.23
C LEU A 117 14.49 10.03 -1.66
N ARG A 118 14.63 11.01 -2.57
CA ARG A 118 15.05 10.80 -3.95
C ARG A 118 16.41 10.11 -4.09
N ARG A 119 17.31 10.33 -3.14
CA ARG A 119 18.66 9.73 -3.14
C ARG A 119 18.69 8.33 -2.58
N LEU A 120 17.67 7.96 -1.80
CA LEU A 120 17.61 6.71 -1.05
C LEU A 120 16.83 5.61 -1.75
N VAL A 121 15.95 5.97 -2.72
CA VAL A 121 15.07 4.99 -3.33
C VAL A 121 15.08 5.02 -4.85
N THR A 122 14.82 3.85 -5.45
CA THR A 122 14.32 3.73 -6.82
C THR A 122 12.80 3.68 -6.78
N LEU A 123 12.11 4.53 -7.55
CA LEU A 123 10.66 4.47 -7.64
C LEU A 123 10.23 3.28 -8.49
N ALA A 124 9.50 2.36 -7.90
CA ALA A 124 8.73 1.34 -8.62
C ALA A 124 7.41 1.98 -9.09
N LEU A 125 7.42 2.59 -10.28
CA LEU A 125 6.24 3.26 -10.82
C LEU A 125 5.23 2.23 -11.32
N VAL A 126 4.18 2.04 -10.55
CA VAL A 126 3.10 1.10 -10.88
C VAL A 126 2.19 1.72 -11.93
N ARG A 127 2.19 1.13 -13.11
CA ARG A 127 1.42 1.60 -14.27
C ARG A 127 0.22 0.70 -14.54
N ARG A 128 -0.92 1.33 -14.78
CA ARG A 128 -2.12 0.65 -15.28
C ARG A 128 -2.24 0.88 -16.79
N PRO A 129 -2.75 -0.09 -17.57
CA PRO A 129 -3.00 0.11 -19.00
C PRO A 129 -3.83 1.37 -19.25
N GLY A 130 -3.37 2.21 -20.19
CA GLY A 130 -4.05 3.46 -20.54
C GLY A 130 -3.85 4.64 -19.58
N ALA A 131 -3.13 4.47 -18.49
CA ALA A 131 -2.80 5.59 -17.61
C ALA A 131 -1.84 6.57 -18.30
N PRO A 132 -2.02 7.89 -18.10
CA PRO A 132 -1.09 8.89 -18.66
C PRO A 132 0.31 8.71 -18.11
N SER A 133 1.31 9.05 -18.93
CA SER A 133 2.71 9.07 -18.47
C SER A 133 2.90 10.16 -17.43
N VAL A 134 3.69 9.85 -16.41
CA VAL A 134 4.12 10.83 -15.39
C VAL A 134 5.62 11.09 -15.58
N GLU A 135 5.99 12.35 -15.70
CA GLU A 135 7.39 12.75 -15.72
C GLU A 135 7.91 12.94 -14.30
N LEU A 136 9.02 12.29 -13.99
CA LEU A 136 9.65 12.29 -12.68
C LEU A 136 11.11 12.74 -12.77
N PRO A 137 11.35 14.03 -13.09
CA PRO A 137 12.71 14.54 -13.32
C PRO A 137 13.56 14.37 -12.07
N GLY A 138 14.76 13.81 -12.28
CA GLY A 138 15.74 13.58 -11.22
C GLY A 138 15.49 12.36 -10.35
N TRP A 139 14.42 11.56 -10.60
CA TRP A 139 14.21 10.29 -9.93
C TRP A 139 14.77 9.12 -10.73
N THR A 140 15.30 8.12 -10.04
CA THR A 140 15.52 6.80 -10.63
C THR A 140 14.19 6.06 -10.64
N VAL A 141 13.76 5.59 -11.81
CA VAL A 141 12.42 4.97 -11.98
C VAL A 141 12.55 3.60 -12.62
N SER A 142 11.90 2.61 -12.03
CA SER A 142 11.69 1.28 -12.59
C SER A 142 10.18 1.08 -12.79
N PRO A 143 9.68 1.09 -14.04
CA PRO A 143 8.27 0.91 -14.30
C PRO A 143 7.84 -0.55 -14.05
N VAL A 144 6.67 -0.71 -13.43
CA VAL A 144 6.04 -2.02 -13.19
C VAL A 144 4.62 -1.99 -13.74
N ASP A 145 4.39 -2.76 -14.79
CA ASP A 145 3.07 -2.88 -15.39
C ASP A 145 2.23 -3.89 -14.62
N ILE A 146 1.01 -3.51 -14.27
CA ILE A 146 0.06 -4.37 -13.55
C ILE A 146 -1.26 -4.50 -14.32
N PRO A 147 -2.02 -5.59 -14.12
CA PRO A 147 -3.40 -5.67 -14.63
C PRO A 147 -4.24 -4.50 -14.15
N MET A 148 -5.16 -4.02 -15.00
CA MET A 148 -6.13 -3.02 -14.60
C MET A 148 -7.18 -3.65 -13.68
N LEU A 149 -7.24 -3.16 -12.46
CA LEU A 149 -8.27 -3.50 -11.48
C LEU A 149 -8.93 -2.20 -11.02
N ASP A 150 -10.20 -2.04 -11.36
CA ASP A 150 -11.01 -0.90 -10.91
C ASP A 150 -11.60 -1.20 -9.53
N VAL A 151 -10.76 -1.07 -8.51
CA VAL A 151 -11.12 -1.30 -7.12
C VAL A 151 -10.42 -0.28 -6.22
N SER A 152 -11.14 0.22 -5.23
CA SER A 152 -10.60 1.12 -4.21
C SER A 152 -11.16 0.83 -2.82
N SER A 153 -10.43 1.24 -1.77
CA SER A 153 -10.92 1.11 -0.40
C SER A 153 -12.22 1.89 -0.17
N SER A 154 -12.39 3.05 -0.80
CA SER A 154 -13.64 3.82 -0.72
C SER A 154 -14.82 3.04 -1.29
N MET A 155 -14.66 2.49 -2.50
CA MET A 155 -15.68 1.62 -3.11
C MET A 155 -16.04 0.44 -2.19
N VAL A 156 -15.03 -0.21 -1.59
CA VAL A 156 -15.26 -1.33 -0.66
C VAL A 156 -16.06 -0.88 0.55
N ARG A 157 -15.70 0.26 1.17
CA ARG A 157 -16.44 0.81 2.32
C ARG A 157 -17.89 1.17 1.96
N GLU A 158 -18.11 1.82 0.83
CA GLU A 158 -19.46 2.17 0.35
C GLU A 158 -20.32 0.92 0.15
N ARG A 159 -19.75 -0.13 -0.46
CA ARG A 159 -20.47 -1.41 -0.65
C ARG A 159 -20.81 -2.08 0.68
N LEU A 160 -19.86 -2.14 1.61
CA LEU A 160 -20.08 -2.70 2.95
C LEU A 160 -21.16 -1.92 3.73
N ALA A 161 -21.11 -0.59 3.68
CA ALA A 161 -22.14 0.26 4.30
C ALA A 161 -23.53 0.06 3.70
N ALA A 162 -23.60 -0.24 2.40
CA ALA A 162 -24.84 -0.52 1.68
C ALA A 162 -25.30 -2.00 1.80
N GLY A 163 -24.54 -2.86 2.49
CA GLY A 163 -24.82 -4.29 2.58
C GLY A 163 -24.65 -5.04 1.25
N LEU A 164 -23.85 -4.49 0.33
CA LEU A 164 -23.57 -5.10 -0.98
C LEU A 164 -22.39 -6.08 -0.89
N PRO A 165 -22.35 -7.13 -1.72
CA PRO A 165 -21.24 -8.08 -1.74
C PRO A 165 -19.90 -7.41 -2.07
N VAL A 166 -18.85 -7.80 -1.36
CA VAL A 166 -17.44 -7.42 -1.62
C VAL A 166 -16.57 -8.65 -1.90
N ASP A 167 -17.20 -9.78 -2.11
CA ASP A 167 -16.54 -11.03 -2.47
C ASP A 167 -15.74 -10.83 -3.76
N GLY A 168 -14.50 -11.31 -3.77
CA GLY A 168 -13.56 -11.08 -4.89
C GLY A 168 -12.95 -9.68 -4.97
N LEU A 169 -13.42 -8.69 -4.20
CA LEU A 169 -12.79 -7.37 -4.07
C LEU A 169 -11.81 -7.29 -2.90
N VAL A 170 -12.10 -8.03 -1.83
CA VAL A 170 -11.24 -8.14 -0.64
C VAL A 170 -10.79 -9.58 -0.50
N PRO A 171 -9.50 -9.85 -0.20
CA PRO A 171 -9.03 -11.20 0.08
C PRO A 171 -9.86 -11.87 1.19
N PRO A 172 -10.25 -13.15 1.05
CA PRO A 172 -11.14 -13.81 2.03
C PRO A 172 -10.61 -13.79 3.46
N ALA A 173 -9.31 -13.94 3.64
CA ALA A 173 -8.69 -13.88 4.96
C ALA A 173 -8.81 -12.48 5.59
N ALA A 174 -8.54 -11.43 4.82
CA ALA A 174 -8.73 -10.05 5.26
C ALA A 174 -10.20 -9.75 5.56
N MET A 175 -11.14 -10.31 4.77
CA MET A 175 -12.56 -10.09 4.97
C MET A 175 -13.05 -10.64 6.32
N ARG A 176 -12.51 -11.79 6.77
CA ARG A 176 -12.80 -12.33 8.11
C ARG A 176 -12.42 -11.33 9.22
N VAL A 177 -11.28 -10.66 9.07
CA VAL A 177 -10.82 -9.62 10.02
C VAL A 177 -11.71 -8.39 9.96
N VAL A 178 -12.05 -7.92 8.77
CA VAL A 178 -12.95 -6.78 8.54
C VAL A 178 -14.32 -7.02 9.20
N HIS A 179 -14.89 -8.20 9.03
CA HIS A 179 -16.17 -8.56 9.67
C HIS A 179 -16.06 -8.63 11.19
N LYS A 180 -14.96 -9.18 11.72
CA LYS A 180 -14.73 -9.28 13.17
C LYS A 180 -14.79 -7.91 13.86
N TYR A 181 -14.25 -6.87 13.23
CA TYR A 181 -14.24 -5.53 13.81
C TYR A 181 -15.46 -4.69 13.43
N GLY A 182 -16.14 -4.98 12.31
CA GLY A 182 -17.42 -4.37 11.92
C GLY A 182 -17.38 -2.87 11.64
N ARG A 183 -16.18 -2.28 11.38
CA ARG A 183 -16.01 -0.83 11.27
C ARG A 183 -16.67 -0.20 10.04
N TYR A 184 -16.88 -0.97 8.99
CA TYR A 184 -17.38 -0.46 7.71
C TYR A 184 -18.87 -0.81 7.49
N ALA A 185 -19.52 -1.50 8.44
CA ALA A 185 -20.94 -1.79 8.35
C ALA A 185 -21.74 -0.48 8.54
N GLY A 186 -22.72 -0.24 7.70
CA GLY A 186 -23.67 0.85 7.91
C GLY A 186 -24.43 0.65 9.23
N THR A 187 -24.64 1.73 9.96
CA THR A 187 -25.59 1.74 11.07
C THR A 187 -26.98 1.44 10.51
N ARG A 188 -27.52 0.27 10.84
CA ARG A 188 -28.93 -0.05 10.59
C ARG A 188 -29.83 0.75 11.51
#